data_b589fbd1d6cdcc37e70887147c502734
#
_entry.id   b589fbd1d6cdcc37e70887147c502734
#
_cell.length_a   1.000
_cell.length_b   1.000
_cell.length_c   1.000
_cell.angle_alpha   90.00
_cell.angle_beta   90.00
_cell.angle_gamma   90.00
#
_symmetry.space_group_name_H-M   'P 1'
#
loop_
_entity.id
_entity.type
_entity.pdbx_description
1 polymer ?
#
loop_
_entity_poly.entity_id
_entity_poly.type
_entity_poly.pdbx_seq_one_letter_code
_entity_poly.pdbx_strand_id
1 'polypeptide(L)'
;MLKRLTRRVSGTMLAMWLIGLAILAVVIYGAINTLTWGEYTFTQWLNLIIYGIAQGGIYALIALGYTLVYGILRMINFAHSEVFMAGPFIGYFLANAMDLSGLLDRQPVLCLAIILLVAMAVSLVIAVLLERIAYRPLRRAPRLEPLITAIGASYFLQ
;
A
#
# COMPACT_ATOMS: atom_id res chain seq x y z
N MET A 1 -30.76 5.69 -38.17
CA MET A 1 -29.42 5.55 -37.58
C MET A 1 -29.30 6.10 -36.15
N LEU A 2 -30.41 6.12 -35.37
CA LEU A 2 -30.52 6.73 -34.02
C LEU A 2 -30.96 5.74 -32.93
N LYS A 3 -30.82 4.41 -33.15
CA LYS A 3 -31.32 3.36 -32.23
C LYS A 3 -30.25 2.64 -31.41
N ARG A 4 -29.01 3.21 -31.23
CA ARG A 4 -27.91 2.55 -30.52
C ARG A 4 -27.43 3.24 -29.24
N LEU A 5 -28.11 4.23 -28.70
CA LEU A 5 -27.67 5.01 -27.53
C LEU A 5 -28.43 4.75 -26.22
N THR A 6 -29.41 3.85 -26.21
CA THR A 6 -29.99 3.40 -24.93
C THR A 6 -29.23 2.15 -24.44
N ARG A 7 -27.98 2.31 -24.11
CA ARG A 7 -27.30 1.34 -23.24
C ARG A 7 -28.08 1.33 -21.93
N ARG A 8 -28.85 0.29 -21.69
CA ARG A 8 -29.57 0.09 -20.43
C ARG A 8 -28.54 0.23 -19.33
N VAL A 9 -28.60 1.34 -18.58
CA VAL A 9 -27.77 1.53 -17.38
C VAL A 9 -28.17 0.41 -16.44
N SER A 10 -27.31 -0.58 -16.28
CA SER A 10 -27.54 -1.69 -15.35
C SER A 10 -27.75 -1.10 -13.96
N GLY A 11 -28.70 -1.64 -13.19
CA GLY A 11 -28.95 -1.18 -11.81
C GLY A 11 -27.68 -1.14 -10.97
N THR A 12 -26.73 -2.08 -11.22
CA THR A 12 -25.40 -2.10 -10.59
C THR A 12 -24.56 -0.87 -10.98
N MET A 13 -24.62 -0.44 -12.24
CA MET A 13 -23.88 0.74 -12.71
C MET A 13 -24.43 2.03 -12.09
N LEU A 14 -25.75 2.10 -11.95
CA LEU A 14 -26.43 3.23 -11.30
C LEU A 14 -26.10 3.27 -9.80
N ALA A 15 -26.09 2.13 -9.13
CA ALA A 15 -25.67 2.03 -7.72
C ALA A 15 -24.21 2.45 -7.52
N MET A 16 -23.30 2.05 -8.40
CA MET A 16 -21.89 2.47 -8.34
C MET A 16 -21.74 3.99 -8.50
N TRP A 17 -22.48 4.61 -9.43
CA TRP A 17 -22.46 6.06 -9.61
C TRP A 17 -23.04 6.79 -8.41
N LEU A 18 -24.12 6.29 -7.82
CA LEU A 18 -24.73 6.88 -6.61
C LEU A 18 -23.78 6.80 -5.42
N ILE A 19 -23.11 5.66 -5.20
CA ILE A 19 -22.11 5.51 -4.16
C ILE A 19 -20.93 6.46 -4.38
N GLY A 20 -20.40 6.54 -5.61
CA GLY A 20 -19.33 7.46 -5.96
C GLY A 20 -19.70 8.93 -5.72
N LEU A 21 -20.91 9.34 -6.12
CA LEU A 21 -21.44 10.68 -5.87
C LEU A 21 -21.63 10.95 -4.38
N ALA A 22 -22.13 9.98 -3.62
CA ALA A 22 -22.30 10.12 -2.16
C ALA A 22 -20.95 10.31 -1.45
N ILE A 23 -19.94 9.50 -1.81
CA ILE A 23 -18.58 9.66 -1.27
C ILE A 23 -18.01 11.03 -1.63
N LEU A 24 -18.14 11.46 -2.89
CA LEU A 24 -17.67 12.76 -3.34
C LEU A 24 -18.37 13.91 -2.59
N ALA A 25 -19.68 13.81 -2.39
CA ALA A 25 -20.44 14.80 -1.63
C ALA A 25 -19.99 14.90 -0.17
N VAL A 26 -19.73 13.75 0.49
CA VAL A 26 -19.22 13.71 1.86
C VAL A 26 -17.83 14.35 1.95
N VAL A 27 -16.94 14.05 1.00
CA VAL A 27 -15.60 14.64 0.96
C VAL A 27 -15.65 16.14 0.74
N ILE A 28 -16.46 16.61 -0.22
CA ILE A 28 -16.63 18.05 -0.51
C ILE A 28 -17.24 18.77 0.70
N TYR A 29 -18.29 18.20 1.30
CA TYR A 29 -18.93 18.76 2.48
C TYR A 29 -17.94 18.87 3.65
N GLY A 30 -17.17 17.80 3.92
CA GLY A 30 -16.13 17.80 4.94
C GLY A 30 -15.06 18.86 4.68
N ALA A 31 -14.57 18.97 3.45
CA ALA A 31 -13.58 19.97 3.07
C ALA A 31 -14.10 21.41 3.22
N ILE A 32 -15.31 21.68 2.76
CA ILE A 32 -15.95 23.01 2.91
C ILE A 32 -16.14 23.35 4.38
N ASN A 33 -16.67 22.40 5.17
CA ASN A 33 -16.90 22.60 6.59
C ASN A 33 -15.59 22.94 7.34
N THR A 34 -14.53 22.19 7.06
CA THR A 34 -13.21 22.41 7.66
C THR A 34 -12.60 23.75 7.25
N LEU A 35 -12.82 24.17 6.00
CA LEU A 35 -12.39 25.50 5.50
C LEU A 35 -13.17 26.65 6.14
N THR A 36 -14.47 26.48 6.35
CA THR A 36 -15.34 27.56 6.87
C THR A 36 -15.17 27.78 8.38
N TRP A 37 -14.83 26.71 9.14
CA TRP A 37 -14.61 26.82 10.58
C TRP A 37 -13.23 27.42 10.93
N GLY A 38 -12.34 27.56 9.94
CA GLY A 38 -11.06 28.29 10.10
C GLY A 38 -10.07 27.65 11.07
N GLU A 39 -10.27 26.38 11.44
CA GLU A 39 -9.43 25.68 12.42
C GLU A 39 -8.01 25.39 11.93
N TYR A 40 -7.79 25.42 10.60
CA TYR A 40 -6.50 25.09 10.01
C TYR A 40 -5.85 26.27 9.33
N THR A 41 -4.60 26.52 9.69
CA THR A 41 -3.74 27.50 9.03
C THR A 41 -3.35 27.01 7.63
N PHE A 42 -3.00 27.93 6.71
CA PHE A 42 -2.53 27.58 5.36
C PHE A 42 -1.37 26.57 5.36
N THR A 43 -0.44 26.70 6.30
CA THR A 43 0.67 25.76 6.47
C THR A 43 0.20 24.34 6.82
N GLN A 44 -0.83 24.23 7.66
CA GLN A 44 -1.41 22.92 8.02
C GLN A 44 -2.11 22.29 6.83
N TRP A 45 -2.78 23.07 5.97
CA TRP A 45 -3.37 22.59 4.73
C TRP A 45 -2.31 22.06 3.76
N LEU A 46 -1.19 22.77 3.59
CA LEU A 46 -0.08 22.28 2.77
C LEU A 46 0.49 20.95 3.32
N ASN A 47 0.66 20.86 4.63
CA ASN A 47 1.13 19.62 5.26
C ASN A 47 0.15 18.46 5.03
N LEU A 48 -1.15 18.68 5.16
CA LEU A 48 -2.17 17.66 4.89
C LEU A 48 -2.12 17.17 3.45
N ILE A 49 -1.93 18.07 2.48
CA ILE A 49 -1.79 17.72 1.07
C ILE A 49 -0.52 16.88 0.84
N ILE A 50 0.61 17.30 1.40
CA ILE A 50 1.88 16.58 1.27
C ILE A 50 1.77 15.18 1.88
N TYR A 51 1.22 15.07 3.09
CA TYR A 51 0.99 13.77 3.75
C TYR A 51 -0.01 12.91 2.96
N GLY A 52 -1.07 13.51 2.44
CA GLY A 52 -2.05 12.81 1.62
C GLY A 52 -1.44 12.22 0.33
N ILE A 53 -0.60 13.00 -0.37
CA ILE A 53 0.12 12.53 -1.56
C ILE A 53 1.12 11.43 -1.19
N ALA A 54 1.88 11.60 -0.11
CA ALA A 54 2.83 10.59 0.35
C ALA A 54 2.13 9.28 0.70
N GLN A 55 1.05 9.35 1.47
CA GLN A 55 0.26 8.18 1.86
C GLN A 55 -0.40 7.52 0.65
N GLY A 56 -0.96 8.31 -0.25
CA GLY A 56 -1.52 7.82 -1.53
C GLY A 56 -0.46 7.13 -2.40
N GLY A 57 0.76 7.65 -2.43
CA GLY A 57 1.91 7.03 -3.11
C GLY A 57 2.26 5.65 -2.54
N ILE A 58 2.25 5.51 -1.21
CA ILE A 58 2.47 4.23 -0.54
C ILE A 58 1.40 3.22 -0.96
N TYR A 59 0.13 3.58 -0.90
CA TYR A 59 -0.96 2.69 -1.32
C TYR A 59 -0.88 2.33 -2.80
N ALA A 60 -0.50 3.28 -3.67
CA ALA A 60 -0.31 3.02 -5.09
C ALA A 60 0.81 2.00 -5.34
N LEU A 61 1.93 2.09 -4.63
CA LEU A 61 3.04 1.13 -4.73
C LEU A 61 2.63 -0.27 -4.25
N ILE A 62 1.88 -0.35 -3.13
CA ILE A 62 1.35 -1.63 -2.63
C ILE A 62 0.41 -2.25 -3.66
N ALA A 63 -0.53 -1.48 -4.20
CA ALA A 63 -1.48 -1.94 -5.21
C ALA A 63 -0.78 -2.42 -6.49
N LEU A 64 0.26 -1.70 -6.92
CA LEU A 64 1.07 -2.04 -8.08
C LEU A 64 1.83 -3.36 -7.85
N GLY A 65 2.48 -3.50 -6.70
CA GLY A 65 3.16 -4.73 -6.29
C GLY A 65 2.22 -5.93 -6.25
N TYR A 66 1.03 -5.74 -5.68
CA TYR A 66 -0.02 -6.76 -5.62
C TYR A 66 -0.48 -7.19 -7.02
N THR A 67 -0.70 -6.22 -7.91
CA THR A 67 -1.13 -6.47 -9.29
C THR A 67 -0.07 -7.23 -10.08
N LEU A 68 1.21 -6.87 -9.94
CA LEU A 68 2.32 -7.55 -10.59
C LEU A 68 2.44 -9.01 -10.14
N VAL A 69 2.40 -9.25 -8.83
CA VAL A 69 2.48 -10.61 -8.28
C VAL A 69 1.28 -11.45 -8.74
N TYR A 70 0.06 -10.90 -8.69
CA TYR A 70 -1.13 -11.57 -9.18
C TYR A 70 -1.05 -11.87 -10.69
N GLY A 71 -0.52 -10.95 -11.48
CA GLY A 71 -0.34 -11.13 -12.92
C GLY A 71 0.57 -12.31 -13.28
N ILE A 72 1.61 -12.55 -12.47
CA ILE A 72 2.59 -13.62 -12.69
C ILE A 72 2.11 -14.94 -12.09
N LEU A 73 1.72 -14.93 -10.82
CA LEU A 73 1.37 -16.16 -10.08
C LEU A 73 -0.07 -16.61 -10.32
N ARG A 74 -0.95 -15.72 -10.79
CA ARG A 74 -2.41 -15.93 -10.93
C ARG A 74 -3.08 -16.42 -9.64
N MET A 75 -2.52 -16.05 -8.52
CA MET A 75 -3.04 -16.32 -7.17
C MET A 75 -2.87 -15.09 -6.29
N ILE A 76 -3.71 -15.00 -5.26
CA ILE A 76 -3.64 -13.93 -4.27
C ILE A 76 -2.54 -14.27 -3.27
N ASN A 77 -1.52 -13.41 -3.18
CA ASN A 77 -0.46 -13.54 -2.19
C ASN A 77 -0.84 -12.80 -0.90
N PHE A 78 -1.36 -13.50 0.09
CA PHE A 78 -1.73 -12.92 1.38
C PHE A 78 -0.53 -12.45 2.21
N ALA A 79 0.66 -13.01 1.98
CA ALA A 79 1.88 -12.58 2.66
C ALA A 79 2.49 -11.28 2.09
N HIS A 80 1.84 -10.64 1.10
CA HIS A 80 2.37 -9.41 0.49
C HIS A 80 2.45 -8.24 1.47
N SER A 81 1.43 -8.09 2.32
CA SER A 81 1.38 -7.08 3.38
C SER A 81 2.50 -7.25 4.40
N GLU A 82 2.79 -8.50 4.78
CA GLU A 82 3.84 -8.81 5.76
C GLU A 82 5.24 -8.52 5.21
N VAL A 83 5.48 -8.87 3.94
CA VAL A 83 6.73 -8.53 3.25
C VAL A 83 6.92 -7.00 3.16
N PHE A 84 5.83 -6.27 2.88
CA PHE A 84 5.85 -4.81 2.86
C PHE A 84 6.12 -4.23 4.26
N MET A 85 5.49 -4.77 5.30
CA MET A 85 5.65 -4.30 6.68
C MET A 85 7.06 -4.53 7.23
N ALA A 86 7.72 -5.63 6.85
CA ALA A 86 9.04 -5.99 7.34
C ALA A 86 10.12 -4.91 7.07
N GLY A 87 10.04 -4.24 5.90
CA GLY A 87 10.96 -3.16 5.55
C GLY A 87 10.89 -1.96 6.50
N PRO A 88 9.74 -1.28 6.63
CA PRO A 88 9.55 -0.18 7.57
C PRO A 88 9.80 -0.58 9.02
N PHE A 89 9.47 -1.81 9.42
CA PHE A 89 9.72 -2.31 10.76
C PHE A 89 11.22 -2.31 11.11
N ILE A 90 12.05 -2.89 10.25
CA ILE A 90 13.52 -2.87 10.42
C ILE A 90 14.06 -1.44 10.27
N GLY A 91 13.49 -0.66 9.34
CA GLY A 91 13.83 0.75 9.17
C GLY A 91 13.64 1.57 10.44
N TYR A 92 12.56 1.33 11.18
CA TYR A 92 12.30 1.98 12.47
C TYR A 92 13.37 1.68 13.51
N PHE A 93 13.75 0.40 13.68
CA PHE A 93 14.81 0.05 14.64
C PHE A 93 16.16 0.65 14.26
N LEU A 94 16.48 0.67 12.98
CA LEU A 94 17.72 1.28 12.49
C LEU A 94 17.72 2.79 12.69
N ALA A 95 16.59 3.46 12.40
CA ALA A 95 16.42 4.88 12.64
C ALA A 95 16.61 5.23 14.12
N ASN A 96 15.98 4.47 15.01
CA ASN A 96 16.09 4.66 16.45
C ASN A 96 17.54 4.45 16.94
N ALA A 97 18.26 3.46 16.44
CA ALA A 97 19.67 3.23 16.76
C ALA A 97 20.57 4.38 16.28
N MET A 98 20.30 4.94 15.09
CA MET A 98 21.01 6.09 14.55
C MET A 98 20.72 7.38 15.30
N ASP A 99 19.49 7.56 15.76
CA ASP A 99 19.08 8.67 16.61
C ASP A 99 19.81 8.66 17.95
N LEU A 100 19.79 7.52 18.65
CA LEU A 100 20.50 7.32 19.92
C LEU A 100 22.00 7.54 19.80
N SER A 101 22.61 7.31 18.64
CA SER A 101 24.03 7.55 18.37
C SER A 101 24.34 9.01 17.99
N GLY A 102 23.31 9.87 17.81
CA GLY A 102 23.44 11.24 17.34
C GLY A 102 23.87 11.36 15.87
N LEU A 103 23.82 10.26 15.13
CA LEU A 103 24.19 10.22 13.72
C LEU A 103 23.11 10.87 12.85
N LEU A 104 21.86 10.71 13.25
CA LEU A 104 20.71 11.24 12.53
C LEU A 104 20.75 12.77 12.49
N ASP A 105 21.15 13.42 13.57
CA ASP A 105 21.30 14.88 13.65
C ASP A 105 22.50 15.41 12.84
N ARG A 106 23.58 14.62 12.78
CA ARG A 106 24.81 15.04 12.08
C ARG A 106 24.73 14.88 10.57
N GLN A 107 24.12 13.78 10.10
CA GLN A 107 24.08 13.42 8.68
C GLN A 107 22.71 12.80 8.30
N PRO A 108 21.62 13.58 8.34
CA PRO A 108 20.27 13.05 8.13
C PRO A 108 20.07 12.38 6.76
N VAL A 109 20.64 12.94 5.70
CA VAL A 109 20.51 12.41 4.34
C VAL A 109 21.17 11.05 4.19
N LEU A 110 22.37 10.89 4.77
CA LEU A 110 23.09 9.60 4.73
C LEU A 110 22.33 8.54 5.53
N CYS A 111 21.83 8.90 6.72
CA CYS A 111 21.05 8.00 7.56
C CYS A 111 19.77 7.54 6.83
N LEU A 112 19.03 8.46 6.20
CA LEU A 112 17.85 8.12 5.42
C LEU A 112 18.18 7.18 4.26
N ALA A 113 19.28 7.42 3.56
CA ALA A 113 19.72 6.53 2.46
C ALA A 113 20.05 5.12 2.98
N ILE A 114 20.76 5.01 4.09
CA ILE A 114 21.08 3.71 4.69
C ILE A 114 19.82 2.98 5.17
N ILE A 115 18.91 3.68 5.86
CA ILE A 115 17.64 3.11 6.32
C ILE A 115 16.83 2.58 5.13
N LEU A 116 16.74 3.35 4.05
CA LEU A 116 16.03 2.95 2.85
C LEU A 116 16.63 1.69 2.22
N LEU A 117 17.96 1.67 2.03
CA LEU A 117 18.67 0.54 1.44
C LEU A 117 18.54 -0.73 2.27
N VAL A 118 18.67 -0.63 3.59
CA VAL A 118 18.50 -1.78 4.50
C VAL A 118 17.07 -2.27 4.51
N ALA A 119 16.07 -1.39 4.58
CA ALA A 119 14.66 -1.74 4.52
C ALA A 119 14.32 -2.47 3.21
N MET A 120 14.81 -1.97 2.07
CA MET A 120 14.66 -2.61 0.77
C MET A 120 15.32 -3.99 0.73
N ALA A 121 16.53 -4.11 1.23
CA ALA A 121 17.27 -5.38 1.25
C ALA A 121 16.56 -6.43 2.10
N VAL A 122 16.04 -6.07 3.27
CA VAL A 122 15.30 -6.99 4.16
C VAL A 122 14.01 -7.46 3.48
N SER A 123 13.19 -6.55 2.95
CA SER A 123 11.97 -6.93 2.22
C SER A 123 12.27 -7.82 1.02
N LEU A 124 13.34 -7.53 0.27
CA LEU A 124 13.79 -8.34 -0.86
C LEU A 124 14.17 -9.76 -0.43
N VAL A 125 14.95 -9.88 0.63
CA VAL A 125 15.38 -11.20 1.16
C VAL A 125 14.17 -12.02 1.59
N ILE A 126 13.24 -11.42 2.34
CA ILE A 126 12.02 -12.11 2.77
C ILE A 126 11.18 -12.53 1.57
N ALA A 127 10.99 -11.66 0.58
CA ALA A 127 10.24 -11.98 -0.64
C ALA A 127 10.87 -13.13 -1.43
N VAL A 128 12.20 -13.14 -1.59
CA VAL A 128 12.95 -14.22 -2.27
C VAL A 128 12.87 -15.53 -1.49
N LEU A 129 12.96 -15.49 -0.18
CA LEU A 129 12.81 -16.68 0.67
C LEU A 129 11.41 -17.27 0.57
N LEU A 130 10.37 -16.43 0.64
CA LEU A 130 8.99 -16.85 0.44
C LEU A 130 8.78 -17.47 -0.94
N GLU A 131 9.31 -16.87 -1.99
CA GLU A 131 9.19 -17.43 -3.34
C GLU A 131 9.86 -18.81 -3.41
N ARG A 132 11.10 -18.91 -2.94
CA ARG A 132 11.89 -20.13 -3.07
C ARG A 132 11.38 -21.28 -2.19
N ILE A 133 10.98 -20.99 -0.97
CA ILE A 133 10.62 -22.01 0.04
C ILE A 133 9.13 -22.33 -0.05
N ALA A 134 8.26 -21.31 -0.11
CA ALA A 134 6.83 -21.48 -0.01
C ALA A 134 6.15 -21.66 -1.39
N TYR A 135 6.48 -20.83 -2.39
CA TYR A 135 5.71 -20.78 -3.63
C TYR A 135 6.28 -21.59 -4.77
N ARG A 136 7.61 -21.65 -4.90
CA ARG A 136 8.27 -22.37 -6.00
C ARG A 136 7.97 -23.87 -6.05
N PRO A 137 7.94 -24.60 -4.93
CA PRO A 137 7.59 -26.03 -4.95
C PRO A 137 6.15 -26.28 -5.40
N LEU A 138 5.24 -25.32 -5.14
CA LEU A 138 3.80 -25.45 -5.37
C LEU A 138 3.34 -24.91 -6.74
N ARG A 139 4.25 -24.49 -7.60
CA ARG A 139 3.89 -23.92 -8.93
C ARG A 139 3.10 -24.88 -9.83
N ARG A 140 3.22 -26.20 -9.61
CA ARG A 140 2.51 -27.24 -10.37
C ARG A 140 1.35 -27.86 -9.59
N ALA A 141 1.12 -27.43 -8.37
CA ALA A 141 0.06 -27.92 -7.50
C ALA A 141 -1.31 -27.33 -7.87
N PRO A 142 -2.42 -27.94 -7.47
CA PRO A 142 -3.75 -27.36 -7.60
C PRO A 142 -3.82 -25.99 -6.93
N ARG A 143 -4.68 -25.08 -7.46
CA ARG A 143 -4.74 -23.67 -7.05
C ARG A 143 -5.00 -23.44 -5.56
N LEU A 144 -5.58 -24.42 -4.86
CA LEU A 144 -5.86 -24.30 -3.42
C LEU A 144 -4.60 -24.43 -2.55
N GLU A 145 -3.63 -25.22 -2.94
CA GLU A 145 -2.42 -25.46 -2.15
C GLU A 145 -1.55 -24.21 -2.01
N PRO A 146 -1.22 -23.48 -3.09
CA PRO A 146 -0.49 -22.20 -2.97
C PRO A 146 -1.27 -21.13 -2.18
N LEU A 147 -2.62 -21.15 -2.23
CA LEU A 147 -3.46 -20.22 -1.48
C LEU A 147 -3.34 -20.47 0.03
N ILE A 148 -3.47 -21.73 0.46
CA ILE A 148 -3.33 -22.12 1.87
C ILE A 148 -1.91 -21.81 2.37
N THR A 149 -0.90 -22.07 1.55
CA THR A 149 0.50 -21.76 1.88
C THR A 149 0.71 -20.25 2.02
N ALA A 150 0.09 -19.42 1.18
CA ALA A 150 0.17 -17.97 1.29
C ALA A 150 -0.44 -17.44 2.59
N ILE A 151 -1.58 -18.03 3.02
CA ILE A 151 -2.20 -17.71 4.31
C ILE A 151 -1.28 -18.15 5.45
N GLY A 152 -0.75 -19.37 5.41
CA GLY A 152 0.19 -19.86 6.43
C GLY A 152 1.47 -19.02 6.52
N ALA A 153 2.00 -18.59 5.38
CA ALA A 153 3.17 -17.69 5.34
C ALA A 153 2.87 -16.30 5.93
N SER A 154 1.66 -15.76 5.68
CA SER A 154 1.22 -14.51 6.30
C SER A 154 1.18 -14.63 7.84
N TYR A 155 0.55 -15.68 8.36
CA TYR A 155 0.53 -15.92 9.82
C TYR A 155 1.90 -16.17 10.43
N PHE A 156 2.81 -16.77 9.69
CA PHE A 156 4.17 -17.02 10.17
C PHE A 156 5.01 -15.75 10.28
N LEU A 157 4.73 -14.75 9.43
CA LEU A 157 5.46 -13.49 9.40
C LEU A 157 4.89 -12.42 10.35
N GLN A 158 3.66 -12.58 10.85
CA GLN A 158 3.04 -11.71 11.88
C GLN A 158 3.70 -11.87 13.24
#